data_1c2464e46d7ab9aa3243540206fe4611
#
_entry.id   1c2464e46d7ab9aa3243540206fe4611
#
_cell.length_a   1.000
_cell.length_b   1.000
_cell.length_c   1.000
_cell.angle_alpha   90.00
_cell.angle_beta   90.00
_cell.angle_gamma   90.00
#
_symmetry.space_group_name_H-M   'P 1'
#
loop_
_entity.id
_entity.type
_entity.pdbx_description
1 polymer ?
#
loop_
_entity_poly.entity_id
_entity_poly.type
_entity_poly.pdbx_seq_one_letter_code
_entity_poly.pdbx_strand_id
1 'polypeptide(L)'
;MISFRALPYALAILLLTPLSAHAVSLSLNGNGADLANDSTQAVYASDSNGVPVLITGIGMRAPGGGVVTEVGVPSMMPDGRVIFGAETQPKDTNIKARWNIFIGNADAVPSHRILAALNPKALGGDCTPSFKGDPYPVADLDEDVAFISTVPHGRDALFFYSHGKLACMVKAGEKTNQGNEIAVLSFGSEQMGDGGQVVFTGFLGDSANPSAHRQALMLASVNGGVTELAVEGEYGPNHTQYQRPFGLPAALPTTLGTTVAFTAKTPSGAALFLYSGGSMARILPTGTLTSVGPVTWLSAGRPGLMADGTTAVLAGCAHIPAIFRLTHQRLDLRIQRGQLTPFGTELESLGDPVLTASGAMFIGATDTDDHEKLYVLSPDDAFFEVGESELIYRIAMGAQKHHTIFTGTLTVNQHGDFAYLGGR
;
A
#
# COMPACT_ATOMS: atom_id res chain seq x y z
N MET A 1 23.59 -10.51 -39.12
CA MET A 1 23.09 -11.71 -38.43
C MET A 1 23.32 -11.52 -36.95
N ILE A 2 22.35 -10.95 -36.23
CA ILE A 2 22.41 -10.76 -34.79
C ILE A 2 21.17 -11.47 -34.25
N SER A 3 21.43 -12.49 -33.43
CA SER A 3 20.44 -13.40 -32.87
C SER A 3 19.75 -12.76 -31.67
N PHE A 4 18.47 -12.43 -31.80
CA PHE A 4 17.62 -12.09 -30.68
C PHE A 4 17.25 -13.37 -29.91
N ARG A 5 17.73 -13.50 -28.66
CA ARG A 5 17.22 -14.50 -27.72
C ARG A 5 15.95 -13.96 -27.07
N ALA A 6 14.83 -14.53 -27.47
CA ALA A 6 13.56 -14.36 -26.77
C ALA A 6 13.60 -15.14 -25.46
N LEU A 7 13.35 -14.47 -24.34
CA LEU A 7 13.05 -15.13 -23.06
C LEU A 7 11.57 -15.54 -23.05
N PRO A 8 11.28 -16.79 -22.69
CA PRO A 8 9.90 -17.26 -22.58
C PRO A 8 9.24 -16.75 -21.32
N TYR A 9 8.09 -16.08 -21.46
CA TYR A 9 7.14 -15.86 -20.38
C TYR A 9 6.63 -17.21 -19.88
N ALA A 10 7.09 -17.62 -18.69
CA ALA A 10 6.53 -18.77 -18.01
C ALA A 10 5.19 -18.41 -17.41
N LEU A 11 4.12 -18.82 -18.07
CA LEU A 11 2.76 -18.83 -17.54
C LEU A 11 2.67 -19.93 -16.46
N ALA A 12 2.84 -19.57 -15.19
CA ALA A 12 2.63 -20.51 -14.10
C ALA A 12 1.13 -20.70 -13.88
N ILE A 13 0.57 -21.77 -14.44
CA ILE A 13 -0.73 -22.29 -14.04
C ILE A 13 -0.53 -22.99 -12.68
N LEU A 14 -0.95 -22.34 -11.60
CA LEU A 14 -0.99 -22.97 -10.28
C LEU A 14 -2.18 -23.93 -10.23
N LEU A 15 -1.89 -25.21 -10.25
CA LEU A 15 -2.81 -26.28 -9.86
C LEU A 15 -3.09 -26.17 -8.36
N LEU A 16 -4.33 -25.89 -8.01
CA LEU A 16 -4.86 -25.81 -6.65
C LEU A 16 -4.84 -27.18 -5.98
N THR A 17 -3.85 -27.43 -5.14
CA THR A 17 -4.01 -28.37 -4.02
C THR A 17 -4.56 -27.60 -2.81
N PRO A 18 -5.36 -28.22 -1.92
CA PRO A 18 -5.89 -27.51 -0.75
C PRO A 18 -4.76 -27.28 0.26
N LEU A 19 -4.06 -26.21 0.10
CA LEU A 19 -3.10 -25.69 1.07
C LEU A 19 -3.82 -24.69 1.95
N SER A 20 -3.69 -24.90 3.27
CA SER A 20 -3.97 -23.93 4.31
C SER A 20 -3.66 -22.52 3.82
N ALA A 21 -4.64 -21.61 3.99
CA ALA A 21 -4.53 -20.21 3.58
C ALA A 21 -3.26 -19.56 4.19
N HIS A 22 -2.18 -19.59 3.44
CA HIS A 22 -1.07 -18.69 3.65
C HIS A 22 -1.39 -17.46 2.79
N ALA A 23 -1.42 -16.29 3.44
CA ALA A 23 -1.57 -15.03 2.76
C ALA A 23 -0.50 -14.96 1.64
N VAL A 24 -0.95 -15.05 0.39
CA VAL A 24 -0.11 -14.72 -0.75
C VAL A 24 -0.08 -13.21 -0.81
N SER A 25 0.95 -12.61 -0.24
CA SER A 25 1.33 -11.25 -0.57
C SER A 25 1.64 -11.23 -2.06
N LEU A 26 0.71 -10.75 -2.88
CA LEU A 26 0.96 -10.45 -4.27
C LEU A 26 1.75 -9.14 -4.32
N SER A 27 3.07 -9.26 -4.16
CA SER A 27 4.00 -8.26 -4.68
C SER A 27 3.89 -8.32 -6.21
N LEU A 28 3.16 -7.37 -6.80
CA LEU A 28 2.92 -7.29 -8.25
C LEU A 28 4.08 -6.66 -9.01
N ASN A 29 5.27 -6.55 -8.43
CA ASN A 29 6.47 -6.14 -9.16
C ASN A 29 7.50 -7.26 -9.07
N GLY A 30 7.98 -7.66 -10.25
CA GLY A 30 8.94 -8.74 -10.40
C GLY A 30 10.17 -8.53 -9.52
N ASN A 31 10.57 -9.63 -8.89
CA ASN A 31 11.70 -9.91 -8.00
C ASN A 31 11.38 -10.02 -6.51
N GLY A 32 10.16 -10.34 -6.12
CA GLY A 32 9.83 -10.71 -4.73
C GLY A 32 10.59 -11.94 -4.17
N ALA A 33 11.51 -12.54 -4.92
CA ALA A 33 12.33 -13.66 -4.46
C ALA A 33 13.55 -13.24 -3.63
N ASP A 34 14.03 -11.99 -3.76
CA ASP A 34 15.22 -11.50 -3.04
C ASP A 34 14.91 -10.87 -1.69
N LEU A 35 13.66 -10.49 -1.43
CA LEU A 35 13.27 -9.88 -0.15
C LEU A 35 13.37 -10.86 1.05
N ALA A 36 13.30 -12.16 0.80
CA ALA A 36 13.27 -13.17 1.87
C ALA A 36 14.62 -13.47 2.52
N ASN A 37 15.73 -13.00 1.96
CA ASN A 37 17.09 -13.29 2.44
C ASN A 37 17.94 -12.06 2.77
N ASP A 38 17.42 -10.84 2.65
CA ASP A 38 18.21 -9.65 2.99
C ASP A 38 18.07 -9.35 4.50
N SER A 39 19.11 -9.73 5.26
CA SER A 39 19.23 -9.45 6.70
C SER A 39 19.35 -7.95 7.02
N THR A 40 19.11 -7.08 6.06
CA THR A 40 19.35 -5.62 6.13
C THR A 40 18.08 -4.79 6.07
N GLN A 41 16.86 -5.39 5.99
CA GLN A 41 15.62 -4.66 5.91
C GLN A 41 15.40 -3.74 7.12
N ALA A 42 14.95 -2.52 6.84
CA ALA A 42 14.71 -1.49 7.84
C ALA A 42 13.56 -0.55 7.45
N VAL A 43 12.89 0.01 8.44
CA VAL A 43 11.89 1.07 8.29
C VAL A 43 12.57 2.42 8.42
N TYR A 44 12.39 3.27 7.43
CA TYR A 44 12.80 4.67 7.41
C TYR A 44 11.59 5.58 7.40
N ALA A 45 11.69 6.74 8.04
CA ALA A 45 10.69 7.81 7.95
C ALA A 45 11.39 9.16 7.89
N SER A 46 10.77 10.16 7.25
CA SER A 46 11.27 11.52 7.25
C SER A 46 11.16 12.16 8.63
N ASP A 47 12.17 12.93 9.01
CA ASP A 47 12.07 13.88 10.13
C ASP A 47 11.37 15.17 9.70
N SER A 48 11.22 16.12 10.62
CA SER A 48 10.60 17.43 10.37
C SER A 48 11.35 18.30 9.34
N ASN A 49 12.55 17.90 8.91
CA ASN A 49 13.32 18.54 7.85
C ASN A 49 13.20 17.81 6.51
N GLY A 50 12.40 16.75 6.43
CA GLY A 50 12.25 15.92 5.25
C GLY A 50 13.42 14.96 5.02
N VAL A 51 14.26 14.71 6.03
CA VAL A 51 15.42 13.82 5.94
C VAL A 51 15.02 12.40 6.37
N PRO A 52 15.29 11.37 5.56
CA PRO A 52 15.03 9.99 5.94
C PRO A 52 15.86 9.57 7.15
N VAL A 53 15.21 9.06 8.16
CA VAL A 53 15.80 8.62 9.41
C VAL A 53 15.45 7.17 9.67
N LEU A 54 16.43 6.37 10.07
CA LEU A 54 16.22 4.98 10.47
C LEU A 54 15.36 4.91 11.73
N ILE A 55 14.19 4.30 11.62
CA ILE A 55 13.28 4.04 12.74
C ILE A 55 13.65 2.73 13.44
N THR A 56 13.70 1.64 12.68
CA THR A 56 14.09 0.30 13.16
C THR A 56 14.55 -0.57 12.02
N GLY A 57 15.21 -1.67 12.33
CA GLY A 57 15.63 -2.68 11.36
C GLY A 57 15.91 -4.01 12.03
N ILE A 58 16.09 -5.03 11.22
CA ILE A 58 16.44 -6.37 11.67
C ILE A 58 17.69 -6.33 12.56
N GLY A 59 17.64 -7.01 13.70
CA GLY A 59 18.70 -7.03 14.70
C GLY A 59 18.64 -5.91 15.73
N MET A 60 17.79 -4.89 15.57
CA MET A 60 17.62 -3.81 16.53
C MET A 60 16.73 -4.21 17.70
N ARG A 61 16.90 -3.52 18.83
CA ARG A 61 16.07 -3.76 20.02
C ARG A 61 14.68 -3.15 19.86
N ALA A 62 13.66 -3.94 20.13
CA ALA A 62 12.28 -3.49 20.21
C ALA A 62 11.92 -3.01 21.64
N PRO A 63 10.89 -2.15 21.79
CA PRO A 63 10.27 -1.88 23.10
C PRO A 63 9.88 -3.18 23.80
N GLY A 64 10.17 -3.26 25.12
CA GLY A 64 9.98 -4.52 25.87
C GLY A 64 11.21 -5.46 25.84
N GLY A 65 12.27 -5.13 25.07
CA GLY A 65 13.60 -5.73 25.16
C GLY A 65 13.80 -6.96 24.30
N GLY A 66 12.93 -7.25 23.36
CA GLY A 66 13.14 -8.24 22.29
C GLY A 66 14.04 -7.69 21.18
N VAL A 67 14.33 -8.53 20.18
CA VAL A 67 15.09 -8.19 18.99
C VAL A 67 14.15 -8.28 17.78
N VAL A 68 14.18 -7.28 16.89
CA VAL A 68 13.42 -7.28 15.63
C VAL A 68 14.02 -8.34 14.70
N THR A 69 13.20 -9.24 14.22
CA THR A 69 13.57 -10.32 13.28
C THR A 69 13.03 -10.10 11.89
N GLU A 70 11.95 -9.32 11.75
CA GLU A 70 11.34 -8.96 10.50
C GLU A 70 10.64 -7.60 10.64
N VAL A 71 10.54 -6.83 9.57
CA VAL A 71 9.82 -5.55 9.53
C VAL A 71 8.81 -5.57 8.39
N GLY A 72 7.63 -5.02 8.64
CA GLY A 72 6.55 -4.91 7.69
C GLY A 72 6.48 -3.55 7.01
N VAL A 73 5.55 -3.43 6.07
CA VAL A 73 5.33 -2.19 5.31
C VAL A 73 4.84 -1.08 6.24
N PRO A 74 5.53 0.07 6.25
CA PRO A 74 5.12 1.20 7.08
C PRO A 74 3.91 1.95 6.48
N SER A 75 3.20 2.68 7.33
CA SER A 75 2.22 3.69 6.94
C SER A 75 2.49 4.98 7.70
N MET A 76 2.50 6.12 6.98
CA MET A 76 2.68 7.44 7.61
C MET A 76 1.39 7.87 8.29
N MET A 77 1.54 8.35 9.52
CA MET A 77 0.48 9.00 10.27
C MET A 77 0.47 10.51 9.93
N PRO A 78 -0.69 11.17 10.08
CA PRO A 78 -0.82 12.58 9.75
C PRO A 78 0.07 13.53 10.56
N ASP A 79 0.46 13.12 11.75
CA ASP A 79 1.31 13.88 12.66
C ASP A 79 2.82 13.67 12.43
N GLY A 80 3.20 13.00 11.33
CA GLY A 80 4.59 12.72 10.98
C GLY A 80 5.19 11.49 11.67
N ARG A 81 4.43 10.78 12.50
CA ARG A 81 4.85 9.47 13.02
C ARG A 81 4.61 8.37 11.97
N VAL A 82 5.26 7.25 12.15
CA VAL A 82 5.11 6.08 11.28
C VAL A 82 4.54 4.90 12.08
N ILE A 83 3.55 4.21 11.52
CA ILE A 83 3.04 2.95 12.05
C ILE A 83 3.49 1.79 11.17
N PHE A 84 3.88 0.68 11.76
CA PHE A 84 4.37 -0.49 11.03
C PHE A 84 4.21 -1.77 11.83
N GLY A 85 4.14 -2.91 11.12
CA GLY A 85 4.29 -4.23 11.71
C GLY A 85 5.76 -4.57 11.92
N ALA A 86 6.10 -5.33 12.97
CA ALA A 86 7.39 -5.97 13.08
C ALA A 86 7.29 -7.27 13.88
N GLU A 87 8.04 -8.28 13.44
CA GLU A 87 8.22 -9.49 14.23
C GLU A 87 9.34 -9.27 15.25
N THR A 88 9.11 -9.70 16.47
CA THR A 88 10.10 -9.56 17.55
C THR A 88 10.33 -10.88 18.26
N GLN A 89 11.60 -11.25 18.43
CA GLN A 89 12.03 -12.36 19.26
C GLN A 89 12.23 -11.88 20.70
N PRO A 90 11.48 -12.39 21.67
CA PRO A 90 11.71 -12.09 23.08
C PRO A 90 13.12 -12.47 23.55
N LYS A 91 13.59 -11.87 24.68
CA LYS A 91 14.88 -12.24 25.29
C LYS A 91 14.95 -13.71 25.69
N ASP A 92 13.83 -14.29 26.11
CA ASP A 92 13.71 -15.73 26.32
C ASP A 92 13.48 -16.39 24.95
N THR A 93 14.52 -17.06 24.46
CA THR A 93 14.51 -17.75 23.16
C THR A 93 13.57 -18.95 23.10
N ASN A 94 13.05 -19.41 24.24
CA ASN A 94 12.02 -20.47 24.27
C ASN A 94 10.63 -19.90 23.88
N ILE A 95 10.45 -18.58 23.92
CA ILE A 95 9.23 -17.93 23.47
C ILE A 95 9.38 -17.61 21.99
N LYS A 96 8.44 -18.07 21.17
CA LYS A 96 8.46 -17.83 19.72
C LYS A 96 8.38 -16.34 19.42
N ALA A 97 9.05 -15.93 18.36
CA ALA A 97 8.90 -14.60 17.76
C ALA A 97 7.42 -14.31 17.42
N ARG A 98 7.04 -13.05 17.53
CA ARG A 98 5.65 -12.61 17.31
C ARG A 98 5.62 -11.28 16.59
N TRP A 99 4.69 -11.15 15.68
CA TRP A 99 4.34 -9.89 15.08
C TRP A 99 3.60 -8.99 16.06
N ASN A 100 3.91 -7.71 16.01
CA ASN A 100 3.27 -6.65 16.77
C ASN A 100 3.19 -5.38 15.92
N ILE A 101 2.35 -4.43 16.32
CA ILE A 101 2.24 -3.12 15.66
C ILE A 101 2.99 -2.10 16.52
N PHE A 102 3.85 -1.32 15.90
CA PHE A 102 4.69 -0.30 16.53
C PHE A 102 4.41 1.07 15.94
N ILE A 103 4.65 2.11 16.73
CA ILE A 103 4.66 3.50 16.29
C ILE A 103 6.08 4.04 16.45
N GLY A 104 6.62 4.63 15.39
CA GLY A 104 7.92 5.27 15.34
C GLY A 104 7.81 6.78 15.20
N ASN A 105 8.84 7.50 15.63
CA ASN A 105 8.97 8.95 15.46
C ASN A 105 10.40 9.29 15.01
N ALA A 106 10.53 9.85 13.81
CA ALA A 106 11.80 10.22 13.22
C ALA A 106 12.49 11.39 13.95
N ASP A 107 11.71 12.32 14.52
CA ASP A 107 12.23 13.47 15.28
C ASP A 107 12.70 13.09 16.69
N ALA A 108 12.35 11.90 17.18
CA ALA A 108 12.79 11.46 18.48
C ALA A 108 14.29 11.08 18.48
N VAL A 109 14.93 11.25 19.64
CA VAL A 109 16.30 10.76 19.82
C VAL A 109 16.38 9.25 19.56
N PRO A 110 17.50 8.70 19.05
CA PRO A 110 17.58 7.32 18.57
C PRO A 110 17.08 6.24 19.55
N SER A 111 17.25 6.45 20.86
CA SER A 111 16.78 5.52 21.88
C SER A 111 15.27 5.51 22.13
N HIS A 112 14.54 6.48 21.55
CA HIS A 112 13.10 6.68 21.74
C HIS A 112 12.32 6.72 20.42
N ARG A 113 12.95 6.35 19.31
CA ARG A 113 12.31 6.37 17.99
C ARG A 113 11.15 5.40 17.87
N ILE A 114 11.19 4.28 18.58
CA ILE A 114 10.03 3.39 18.69
C ILE A 114 9.31 3.71 20.00
N LEU A 115 8.13 4.30 19.91
CA LEU A 115 7.42 4.86 21.06
C LEU A 115 6.54 3.85 21.79
N ALA A 116 5.83 2.97 21.07
CA ALA A 116 4.92 2.02 21.67
C ALA A 116 4.66 0.82 20.77
N ALA A 117 4.49 -0.35 21.36
CA ALA A 117 3.77 -1.42 20.71
C ALA A 117 2.27 -1.19 20.96
N LEU A 118 1.48 -1.12 19.94
CA LEU A 118 0.05 -1.32 20.07
C LEU A 118 -0.14 -2.79 20.47
N ASN A 119 -0.26 -3.01 21.78
CA ASN A 119 -0.62 -4.33 22.30
C ASN A 119 -2.15 -4.36 22.40
N PRO A 120 -2.87 -4.83 21.35
CA PRO A 120 -4.31 -4.89 21.42
C PRO A 120 -4.68 -5.87 22.52
N LYS A 121 -5.25 -5.37 23.60
CA LYS A 121 -5.82 -6.23 24.64
C LYS A 121 -6.82 -7.13 23.94
N ALA A 122 -6.68 -8.43 24.16
CA ALA A 122 -7.57 -9.41 23.59
C ALA A 122 -9.04 -9.01 23.85
N LEU A 123 -9.83 -8.92 22.78
CA LEU A 123 -11.28 -8.68 22.88
C LEU A 123 -11.99 -9.84 23.57
N GLY A 124 -11.34 -10.98 23.71
CA GLY A 124 -11.93 -12.24 24.16
C GLY A 124 -12.77 -12.91 23.07
N GLY A 125 -13.02 -14.21 23.22
CA GLY A 125 -13.82 -14.98 22.27
C GLY A 125 -13.22 -15.08 20.87
N ASP A 126 -14.09 -15.10 19.84
CA ASP A 126 -13.74 -15.35 18.44
C ASP A 126 -13.10 -14.15 17.71
N CYS A 127 -12.87 -13.03 18.38
CA CYS A 127 -12.33 -11.79 17.81
C CYS A 127 -11.00 -11.37 18.46
N THR A 128 -10.18 -12.30 18.85
CA THR A 128 -8.82 -12.01 19.35
C THR A 128 -7.83 -12.01 18.19
N PRO A 129 -7.15 -10.91 17.86
CA PRO A 129 -6.18 -10.88 16.78
C PRO A 129 -4.99 -11.79 17.05
N SER A 130 -4.54 -12.50 16.02
CA SER A 130 -3.40 -13.40 16.04
C SER A 130 -2.54 -13.14 14.81
N PHE A 131 -1.52 -12.31 14.95
CA PHE A 131 -0.63 -11.96 13.86
C PHE A 131 0.24 -13.17 13.47
N LYS A 132 0.08 -13.65 12.24
CA LYS A 132 0.90 -14.71 11.64
C LYS A 132 1.90 -14.16 10.62
N GLY A 133 1.83 -12.88 10.31
CA GLY A 133 2.66 -12.13 9.38
C GLY A 133 2.45 -10.64 9.60
N ASP A 134 2.94 -9.82 8.68
CA ASP A 134 2.76 -8.39 8.70
C ASP A 134 1.26 -8.02 8.77
N PRO A 135 0.83 -7.25 9.78
CA PRO A 135 -0.55 -6.79 9.89
C PRO A 135 -0.91 -5.64 8.92
N TYR A 136 0.06 -5.06 8.20
CA TYR A 136 -0.12 -3.90 7.30
C TYR A 136 -0.97 -2.79 7.93
N PRO A 137 -0.61 -2.25 9.10
CA PRO A 137 -1.45 -1.27 9.78
C PRO A 137 -1.52 0.03 9.00
N VAL A 138 -2.70 0.64 8.96
CA VAL A 138 -2.94 1.98 8.42
C VAL A 138 -3.55 2.86 9.51
N ALA A 139 -3.23 4.15 9.48
CA ALA A 139 -3.75 5.11 10.44
C ALA A 139 -4.40 6.31 9.76
N ASP A 140 -5.30 6.98 10.48
CA ASP A 140 -5.93 8.22 10.05
C ASP A 140 -5.43 9.46 10.83
N LEU A 141 -6.12 10.59 10.60
CA LEU A 141 -5.79 11.88 11.22
C LEU A 141 -6.00 11.91 12.75
N ASP A 142 -6.86 11.05 13.26
CA ASP A 142 -7.23 10.99 14.68
C ASP A 142 -6.40 9.93 15.45
N GLU A 143 -5.34 9.40 14.82
CA GLU A 143 -4.49 8.32 15.32
C GLU A 143 -5.25 6.99 15.48
N ASP A 144 -6.40 6.86 14.88
CA ASP A 144 -7.09 5.59 14.79
C ASP A 144 -6.36 4.65 13.83
N VAL A 145 -6.35 3.37 14.14
CA VAL A 145 -5.58 2.37 13.38
C VAL A 145 -6.47 1.24 12.91
N ALA A 146 -6.38 0.92 11.63
CA ALA A 146 -7.01 -0.27 11.08
C ALA A 146 -5.95 -1.28 10.64
N PHE A 147 -6.27 -2.56 10.78
CA PHE A 147 -5.43 -3.66 10.30
C PHE A 147 -6.25 -4.95 10.13
N ILE A 148 -5.78 -5.82 9.24
CA ILE A 148 -6.34 -7.17 9.09
C ILE A 148 -5.47 -8.15 9.85
N SER A 149 -6.10 -9.08 10.57
CA SER A 149 -5.40 -10.14 11.30
C SER A 149 -6.22 -11.42 11.28
N THR A 150 -5.54 -12.55 11.44
CA THR A 150 -6.22 -13.83 11.67
C THR A 150 -6.79 -13.85 13.08
N VAL A 151 -7.96 -14.47 13.24
CA VAL A 151 -8.60 -14.75 14.53
C VAL A 151 -8.62 -16.26 14.81
N PRO A 152 -9.05 -16.71 16.01
CA PRO A 152 -9.22 -18.13 16.29
C PRO A 152 -10.01 -18.85 15.19
N HIS A 153 -9.71 -20.10 14.96
CA HIS A 153 -10.23 -20.95 13.87
C HIS A 153 -9.74 -20.58 12.46
N GLY A 154 -8.70 -19.72 12.34
CA GLY A 154 -8.02 -19.41 11.08
C GLY A 154 -8.80 -18.51 10.13
N ARG A 155 -9.80 -17.78 10.63
CA ARG A 155 -10.53 -16.78 9.85
C ARG A 155 -9.78 -15.46 9.88
N ASP A 156 -9.96 -14.64 8.83
CA ASP A 156 -9.45 -13.28 8.80
C ASP A 156 -10.50 -12.32 9.38
N ALA A 157 -10.03 -11.25 10.01
CA ALA A 157 -10.89 -10.19 10.52
C ALA A 157 -10.22 -8.83 10.35
N LEU A 158 -11.03 -7.81 10.09
CA LEU A 158 -10.65 -6.40 10.08
C LEU A 158 -10.87 -5.82 11.47
N PHE A 159 -9.83 -5.19 11.99
CA PHE A 159 -9.82 -4.54 13.28
C PHE A 159 -9.69 -3.04 13.14
N PHE A 160 -10.28 -2.34 14.10
CA PHE A 160 -10.18 -0.90 14.25
C PHE A 160 -9.80 -0.59 15.70
N TYR A 161 -8.73 0.17 15.91
CA TYR A 161 -8.26 0.59 17.22
C TYR A 161 -8.35 2.10 17.32
N SER A 162 -9.09 2.57 18.32
CA SER A 162 -9.33 3.98 18.57
C SER A 162 -9.34 4.25 20.06
N HIS A 163 -8.65 5.29 20.52
CA HIS A 163 -8.66 5.76 21.92
C HIS A 163 -8.44 4.64 22.94
N GLY A 164 -7.53 3.72 22.69
CA GLY A 164 -7.22 2.59 23.57
C GLY A 164 -8.21 1.44 23.52
N LYS A 165 -9.18 1.47 22.61
CA LYS A 165 -10.18 0.42 22.42
C LYS A 165 -9.99 -0.26 21.05
N LEU A 166 -9.99 -1.58 21.08
CA LEU A 166 -9.98 -2.39 19.86
C LEU A 166 -11.41 -2.85 19.56
N ALA A 167 -11.86 -2.67 18.32
CA ALA A 167 -13.09 -3.21 17.78
C ALA A 167 -12.78 -4.21 16.66
N CYS A 168 -13.56 -5.29 16.58
CA CYS A 168 -13.57 -6.18 15.44
C CYS A 168 -14.71 -5.69 14.55
N MET A 169 -14.37 -5.14 13.38
CA MET A 169 -15.34 -4.54 12.47
C MET A 169 -16.11 -5.60 11.68
N VAL A 170 -15.37 -6.59 11.16
CA VAL A 170 -15.92 -7.67 10.34
C VAL A 170 -15.00 -8.88 10.34
N LYS A 171 -15.58 -10.08 10.22
CA LYS A 171 -14.88 -11.35 10.07
C LYS A 171 -15.29 -12.07 8.79
N ALA A 172 -14.38 -12.86 8.25
CA ALA A 172 -14.73 -13.84 7.24
C ALA A 172 -15.86 -14.77 7.74
N GLY A 173 -16.86 -15.01 6.90
CA GLY A 173 -18.10 -15.70 7.22
C GLY A 173 -19.25 -14.78 7.62
N GLU A 174 -19.02 -13.49 7.85
CA GLU A 174 -20.08 -12.50 8.06
C GLU A 174 -20.65 -11.99 6.72
N LYS A 175 -21.82 -11.38 6.78
CA LYS A 175 -22.51 -10.87 5.59
C LYS A 175 -22.34 -9.36 5.45
N THR A 176 -22.23 -8.91 4.21
CA THR A 176 -22.33 -7.50 3.85
C THR A 176 -23.75 -6.99 4.04
N ASN A 177 -23.96 -5.67 3.95
CA ASN A 177 -25.27 -5.05 3.98
C ASN A 177 -26.15 -5.47 2.78
N GLN A 178 -25.53 -5.92 1.68
CA GLN A 178 -26.21 -6.47 0.50
C GLN A 178 -26.53 -7.97 0.64
N GLY A 179 -26.09 -8.60 1.73
CA GLY A 179 -26.41 -9.99 2.07
C GLY A 179 -25.44 -11.04 1.56
N ASN A 180 -24.36 -10.64 0.85
CA ASN A 180 -23.31 -11.55 0.40
C ASN A 180 -22.39 -11.94 1.55
N GLU A 181 -21.95 -13.20 1.60
CA GLU A 181 -20.98 -13.66 2.61
C GLU A 181 -19.56 -13.21 2.21
N ILE A 182 -18.79 -12.72 3.17
CA ILE A 182 -17.37 -12.37 3.03
C ILE A 182 -16.55 -13.63 3.27
N ALA A 183 -15.99 -14.21 2.21
CA ALA A 183 -15.20 -15.43 2.31
C ALA A 183 -13.78 -15.17 2.82
N VAL A 184 -13.12 -14.11 2.31
CA VAL A 184 -11.72 -13.77 2.59
C VAL A 184 -11.55 -12.25 2.60
N LEU A 185 -10.70 -11.73 3.50
CA LEU A 185 -10.22 -10.35 3.48
C LEU A 185 -8.78 -10.33 2.90
N SER A 186 -8.47 -9.34 2.06
CA SER A 186 -7.14 -9.21 1.45
C SER A 186 -6.24 -8.32 2.31
N PHE A 187 -5.19 -8.88 2.86
CA PHE A 187 -4.19 -8.16 3.66
C PHE A 187 -3.48 -7.09 2.83
N GLY A 188 -3.16 -5.95 3.45
CA GLY A 188 -2.45 -4.84 2.83
C GLY A 188 -3.31 -3.99 1.88
N SER A 189 -4.61 -4.31 1.76
CA SER A 189 -5.55 -3.53 0.94
C SER A 189 -6.28 -2.45 1.73
N GLU A 190 -6.24 -2.51 3.05
CA GLU A 190 -6.97 -1.60 3.94
C GLU A 190 -6.48 -0.16 3.83
N GLN A 191 -7.42 0.77 3.86
CA GLN A 191 -7.21 2.22 3.88
C GLN A 191 -8.26 2.89 4.75
N MET A 192 -7.80 3.87 5.53
CA MET A 192 -8.68 4.65 6.38
C MET A 192 -9.51 5.64 5.56
N GLY A 193 -10.78 5.73 5.87
CA GLY A 193 -11.74 6.69 5.33
C GLY A 193 -12.24 7.64 6.40
N ASP A 194 -13.38 8.26 6.16
CA ASP A 194 -14.00 9.22 7.07
C ASP A 194 -14.73 8.53 8.24
N GLY A 195 -14.63 9.10 9.45
CA GLY A 195 -15.46 8.70 10.60
C GLY A 195 -15.35 7.23 11.01
N GLY A 196 -14.17 6.64 11.04
CA GLY A 196 -13.95 5.22 11.40
C GLY A 196 -14.42 4.25 10.31
N GLN A 197 -14.43 4.69 9.07
CA GLN A 197 -14.62 3.85 7.89
C GLN A 197 -13.29 3.28 7.42
N VAL A 198 -13.29 2.03 6.95
CA VAL A 198 -12.13 1.36 6.38
C VAL A 198 -12.51 0.75 5.03
N VAL A 199 -11.78 1.14 3.99
CA VAL A 199 -11.90 0.54 2.66
C VAL A 199 -10.93 -0.62 2.56
N PHE A 200 -11.36 -1.74 2.01
CA PHE A 200 -10.53 -2.91 1.80
C PHE A 200 -11.05 -3.74 0.63
N THR A 201 -10.19 -4.61 0.09
CA THR A 201 -10.60 -5.62 -0.87
C THR A 201 -10.73 -6.98 -0.21
N GLY A 202 -11.50 -7.86 -0.83
CA GLY A 202 -11.67 -9.23 -0.37
C GLY A 202 -12.45 -10.04 -1.39
N PHE A 203 -12.94 -11.19 -0.95
CA PHE A 203 -13.72 -12.09 -1.79
C PHE A 203 -15.07 -12.39 -1.13
N LEU A 204 -16.11 -12.29 -1.94
CA LEU A 204 -17.49 -12.65 -1.56
C LEU A 204 -17.81 -14.05 -2.09
N GLY A 205 -18.56 -14.81 -1.31
CA GLY A 205 -19.02 -16.14 -1.69
C GLY A 205 -18.98 -17.10 -0.51
N ASP A 206 -19.51 -18.29 -0.70
CA ASP A 206 -19.47 -19.36 0.30
C ASP A 206 -18.02 -19.84 0.51
N SER A 207 -17.55 -19.80 1.73
CA SER A 207 -16.21 -20.27 2.12
C SER A 207 -15.97 -21.75 1.76
N ALA A 208 -17.02 -22.55 1.61
CA ALA A 208 -16.94 -23.94 1.16
C ALA A 208 -16.72 -24.08 -0.36
N ASN A 209 -16.92 -23.03 -1.15
CA ASN A 209 -16.79 -23.05 -2.60
C ASN A 209 -15.86 -21.94 -3.13
N PRO A 210 -14.53 -22.04 -2.95
CA PRO A 210 -13.58 -21.00 -3.36
C PRO A 210 -13.61 -20.65 -4.86
N SER A 211 -14.00 -21.59 -5.72
CA SER A 211 -14.08 -21.35 -7.17
C SER A 211 -15.19 -20.37 -7.58
N ALA A 212 -16.18 -20.19 -6.73
CA ALA A 212 -17.28 -19.24 -6.94
C ALA A 212 -17.05 -17.88 -6.26
N HIS A 213 -15.89 -17.67 -5.64
CA HIS A 213 -15.57 -16.40 -5.00
C HIS A 213 -15.46 -15.29 -6.04
N ARG A 214 -16.11 -14.16 -5.75
CA ARG A 214 -16.06 -12.91 -6.52
C ARG A 214 -15.23 -11.89 -5.77
N GLN A 215 -14.26 -11.27 -6.43
CA GLN A 215 -13.49 -10.18 -5.83
C GLN A 215 -14.40 -8.97 -5.62
N ALA A 216 -14.21 -8.27 -4.50
CA ALA A 216 -14.98 -7.09 -4.16
C ALA A 216 -14.12 -6.01 -3.50
N LEU A 217 -14.48 -4.76 -3.75
CA LEU A 217 -14.07 -3.59 -2.98
C LEU A 217 -15.18 -3.26 -2.00
N MET A 218 -14.83 -3.14 -0.73
CA MET A 218 -15.77 -3.01 0.37
C MET A 218 -15.41 -1.84 1.27
N LEU A 219 -16.42 -1.28 1.92
CA LEU A 219 -16.33 -0.22 2.91
C LEU A 219 -16.95 -0.73 4.21
N ALA A 220 -16.12 -0.95 5.24
CA ALA A 220 -16.58 -1.24 6.59
C ALA A 220 -16.75 0.06 7.40
N SER A 221 -17.71 0.09 8.30
CA SER A 221 -17.93 1.18 9.25
C SER A 221 -18.03 0.62 10.66
N VAL A 222 -17.42 1.29 11.64
CA VAL A 222 -17.45 0.89 13.05
C VAL A 222 -18.88 0.68 13.55
N ASN A 223 -19.84 1.44 13.02
CA ASN A 223 -21.25 1.41 13.45
C ASN A 223 -22.22 0.94 12.36
N GLY A 224 -21.78 0.61 11.14
CA GLY A 224 -22.65 0.47 9.98
C GLY A 224 -22.57 -0.85 9.21
N GLY A 225 -21.77 -1.80 9.65
CA GLY A 225 -21.52 -3.04 8.88
C GLY A 225 -20.63 -2.82 7.66
N VAL A 226 -20.76 -3.67 6.65
CA VAL A 226 -19.95 -3.66 5.43
C VAL A 226 -20.80 -3.41 4.20
N THR A 227 -20.44 -2.38 3.44
CA THR A 227 -21.09 -2.03 2.16
C THR A 227 -20.16 -2.40 1.00
N GLU A 228 -20.70 -3.05 -0.03
CA GLU A 228 -20.01 -3.36 -1.26
C GLU A 228 -20.00 -2.12 -2.16
N LEU A 229 -18.80 -1.69 -2.57
CA LEU A 229 -18.63 -0.55 -3.49
C LEU A 229 -18.53 -1.01 -4.94
N ALA A 230 -17.83 -2.14 -5.17
CA ALA A 230 -17.70 -2.76 -6.49
C ALA A 230 -17.51 -4.27 -6.33
N VAL A 231 -18.18 -5.08 -7.14
CA VAL A 231 -18.13 -6.54 -7.09
C VAL A 231 -17.90 -7.11 -8.48
N GLU A 232 -16.99 -8.06 -8.59
CA GLU A 232 -16.72 -8.80 -9.83
C GLU A 232 -18.01 -9.37 -10.42
N GLY A 233 -18.21 -9.16 -11.73
CA GLY A 233 -19.39 -9.59 -12.46
C GLY A 233 -20.54 -8.58 -12.42
N GLU A 234 -20.56 -7.63 -11.51
CA GLU A 234 -21.58 -6.58 -11.45
C GLU A 234 -21.26 -5.40 -12.37
N TYR A 235 -22.30 -4.62 -12.66
CA TYR A 235 -22.18 -3.46 -13.53
C TYR A 235 -21.99 -2.19 -12.73
N GLY A 236 -20.92 -1.47 -13.04
CA GLY A 236 -20.63 -0.14 -12.55
C GLY A 236 -21.05 0.97 -13.52
N PRO A 237 -20.38 2.14 -13.44
CA PRO A 237 -20.68 3.29 -14.28
C PRO A 237 -20.63 2.97 -15.77
N ASN A 238 -21.55 3.57 -16.53
CA ASN A 238 -21.65 3.40 -17.98
C ASN A 238 -21.85 1.93 -18.42
N HIS A 239 -22.55 1.12 -17.63
CA HIS A 239 -22.76 -0.31 -17.83
C HIS A 239 -21.45 -1.10 -18.02
N THR A 240 -20.36 -0.65 -17.38
CA THR A 240 -19.10 -1.36 -17.40
C THR A 240 -19.10 -2.47 -16.35
N GLN A 241 -18.94 -3.72 -16.77
CA GLN A 241 -18.84 -4.85 -15.88
C GLN A 241 -17.45 -4.89 -15.22
N TYR A 242 -17.42 -5.05 -13.89
CA TYR A 242 -16.17 -5.24 -13.16
C TYR A 242 -15.65 -6.66 -13.36
N GLN A 243 -14.34 -6.78 -13.55
CA GLN A 243 -13.61 -8.04 -13.63
C GLN A 243 -12.37 -7.98 -12.73
N ARG A 244 -11.93 -9.12 -12.20
CA ARG A 244 -10.65 -9.22 -11.48
C ARG A 244 -9.46 -9.16 -12.44
N PRO A 245 -8.27 -8.70 -11.99
CA PRO A 245 -8.01 -8.24 -10.63
C PRO A 245 -8.53 -6.80 -10.39
N PHE A 246 -8.92 -6.53 -9.14
CA PHE A 246 -9.03 -5.17 -8.62
C PHE A 246 -7.67 -4.77 -8.09
N GLY A 247 -7.26 -3.54 -8.34
CA GLY A 247 -6.06 -2.96 -7.75
C GLY A 247 -6.25 -2.59 -6.28
N LEU A 248 -5.14 -2.22 -5.64
CA LEU A 248 -5.17 -1.70 -4.27
C LEU A 248 -5.91 -0.36 -4.24
N PRO A 249 -6.86 -0.17 -3.32
CA PRO A 249 -7.56 1.10 -3.20
C PRO A 249 -6.70 2.17 -2.53
N ALA A 250 -6.89 3.42 -2.94
CA ALA A 250 -6.58 4.60 -2.14
C ALA A 250 -7.88 5.14 -1.56
N ALA A 251 -7.88 5.55 -0.30
CA ALA A 251 -9.04 6.18 0.31
C ALA A 251 -8.62 7.39 1.15
N LEU A 252 -9.47 8.40 1.17
CA LEU A 252 -9.29 9.60 1.99
C LEU A 252 -10.62 10.07 2.56
N PRO A 253 -10.63 10.63 3.78
CA PRO A 253 -11.76 11.39 4.29
C PRO A 253 -11.91 12.70 3.50
N THR A 254 -13.14 13.03 3.15
CA THR A 254 -13.49 14.28 2.45
C THR A 254 -14.77 14.86 3.03
N THR A 255 -15.11 16.07 2.64
CA THR A 255 -16.39 16.71 3.03
C THR A 255 -17.63 15.97 2.52
N LEU A 256 -17.45 15.06 1.55
CA LEU A 256 -18.50 14.21 0.99
C LEU A 256 -18.51 12.79 1.60
N GLY A 257 -17.77 12.56 2.68
CA GLY A 257 -17.51 11.26 3.26
C GLY A 257 -16.23 10.62 2.69
N THR A 258 -16.15 9.29 2.70
CA THR A 258 -14.98 8.58 2.15
C THR A 258 -14.95 8.66 0.63
N THR A 259 -13.85 9.18 0.09
CA THR A 259 -13.54 9.11 -1.35
C THR A 259 -12.54 7.99 -1.60
N VAL A 260 -12.78 7.18 -2.66
CA VAL A 260 -11.96 6.00 -2.97
C VAL A 260 -11.58 5.98 -4.45
N ALA A 261 -10.29 5.81 -4.74
CA ALA A 261 -9.80 5.53 -6.09
C ALA A 261 -9.25 4.10 -6.16
N PHE A 262 -9.55 3.38 -7.24
CA PHE A 262 -9.04 2.03 -7.47
C PHE A 262 -9.05 1.68 -8.95
N THR A 263 -8.21 0.73 -9.35
CA THR A 263 -8.25 0.16 -10.69
C THR A 263 -8.99 -1.17 -10.69
N ALA A 264 -9.68 -1.47 -11.79
CA ALA A 264 -10.26 -2.79 -12.01
C ALA A 264 -10.19 -3.16 -13.48
N LYS A 265 -10.11 -4.46 -13.76
CA LYS A 265 -10.25 -4.97 -15.12
C LYS A 265 -11.72 -4.85 -15.57
N THR A 266 -11.91 -4.67 -16.86
CA THR A 266 -13.23 -4.59 -17.51
C THR A 266 -13.19 -5.39 -18.83
N PRO A 267 -14.32 -5.68 -19.48
CA PRO A 267 -14.31 -6.36 -20.78
C PRO A 267 -13.49 -5.65 -21.87
N SER A 268 -13.35 -4.32 -21.76
CA SER A 268 -12.58 -3.50 -22.73
C SER A 268 -11.13 -3.23 -22.30
N GLY A 269 -10.64 -3.85 -21.22
CA GLY A 269 -9.32 -3.63 -20.64
C GLY A 269 -9.42 -3.18 -19.18
N ALA A 270 -8.42 -2.46 -18.65
CA ALA A 270 -8.46 -1.91 -17.30
C ALA A 270 -9.08 -0.51 -17.28
N ALA A 271 -9.60 -0.11 -16.12
CA ALA A 271 -10.05 1.26 -15.90
C ALA A 271 -9.76 1.71 -14.47
N LEU A 272 -9.52 3.01 -14.29
CA LEU A 272 -9.48 3.68 -13.00
C LEU A 272 -10.88 4.19 -12.67
N PHE A 273 -11.31 3.92 -11.45
CA PHE A 273 -12.60 4.31 -10.90
C PHE A 273 -12.42 5.23 -9.70
N LEU A 274 -13.36 6.13 -9.53
CA LEU A 274 -13.45 7.06 -8.38
C LEU A 274 -14.84 6.94 -7.76
N TYR A 275 -14.88 6.60 -6.47
CA TYR A 275 -16.09 6.65 -5.64
C TYR A 275 -16.02 7.90 -4.77
N SER A 276 -17.06 8.73 -4.78
CA SER A 276 -17.18 9.91 -3.93
C SER A 276 -18.63 10.31 -3.79
N GLY A 277 -19.03 10.75 -2.59
CA GLY A 277 -20.42 11.19 -2.34
C GLY A 277 -21.47 10.13 -2.64
N GLY A 278 -21.19 8.84 -2.42
CA GLY A 278 -22.11 7.75 -2.72
C GLY A 278 -22.20 7.37 -4.20
N SER A 279 -21.42 7.98 -5.08
CA SER A 279 -21.46 7.75 -6.53
C SER A 279 -20.13 7.21 -7.04
N MET A 280 -20.19 6.30 -8.02
CA MET A 280 -19.03 5.73 -8.69
C MET A 280 -18.89 6.32 -10.10
N ALA A 281 -17.68 6.74 -10.46
CA ALA A 281 -17.34 7.19 -11.79
C ALA A 281 -16.18 6.37 -12.39
N ARG A 282 -16.22 6.08 -13.70
CA ARG A 282 -15.08 5.55 -14.45
C ARG A 282 -14.32 6.74 -15.04
N ILE A 283 -13.11 7.02 -14.56
CA ILE A 283 -12.40 8.26 -14.85
C ILE A 283 -11.26 8.08 -15.86
N LEU A 284 -10.66 6.90 -15.99
CA LEU A 284 -9.63 6.62 -17.00
C LEU A 284 -9.72 5.16 -17.47
N PRO A 285 -10.33 4.86 -18.63
CA PRO A 285 -10.26 3.54 -19.26
C PRO A 285 -9.00 3.38 -20.11
N THR A 286 -8.54 2.15 -20.31
CA THR A 286 -7.63 1.81 -21.43
C THR A 286 -8.25 2.23 -22.76
N GLY A 287 -7.41 2.56 -23.74
CA GLY A 287 -7.80 3.15 -25.02
C GLY A 287 -7.90 4.68 -24.99
N THR A 288 -7.87 5.33 -23.81
CA THR A 288 -7.83 6.79 -23.73
C THR A 288 -6.57 7.33 -24.41
N LEU A 289 -6.73 8.28 -25.32
CA LEU A 289 -5.61 8.92 -26.02
C LEU A 289 -4.94 9.95 -25.10
N THR A 290 -3.61 9.89 -25.04
CA THR A 290 -2.75 10.81 -24.29
C THR A 290 -1.72 11.44 -25.23
N SER A 291 -0.93 12.38 -24.72
CA SER A 291 0.20 12.98 -25.47
C SER A 291 1.30 11.97 -25.85
N VAL A 292 1.36 10.83 -25.16
CA VAL A 292 2.38 9.77 -25.38
C VAL A 292 1.78 8.49 -25.98
N GLY A 293 0.54 8.55 -26.45
CA GLY A 293 -0.17 7.44 -27.08
C GLY A 293 -1.37 6.93 -26.26
N PRO A 294 -2.07 5.89 -26.74
CA PRO A 294 -3.21 5.33 -26.05
C PRO A 294 -2.78 4.61 -24.78
N VAL A 295 -3.56 4.74 -23.72
CA VAL A 295 -3.40 3.93 -22.49
C VAL A 295 -3.66 2.47 -22.82
N THR A 296 -2.67 1.61 -22.60
CA THR A 296 -2.76 0.17 -22.87
C THR A 296 -2.95 -0.69 -21.62
N TRP A 297 -2.45 -0.23 -20.47
CA TRP A 297 -2.66 -0.85 -19.16
C TRP A 297 -2.64 0.19 -18.04
N LEU A 298 -3.17 -0.17 -16.89
CA LEU A 298 -3.11 0.59 -15.66
C LEU A 298 -2.49 -0.29 -14.56
N SER A 299 -1.71 0.31 -13.66
CA SER A 299 -1.17 -0.39 -12.51
C SER A 299 -2.30 -0.94 -11.64
N ALA A 300 -2.09 -2.12 -11.08
CA ALA A 300 -2.93 -2.68 -10.04
C ALA A 300 -2.49 -2.23 -8.62
N GLY A 301 -1.43 -1.43 -8.53
CA GLY A 301 -1.02 -0.79 -7.29
C GLY A 301 -1.96 0.32 -6.86
N ARG A 302 -1.59 1.02 -5.82
CA ARG A 302 -2.43 2.07 -5.22
C ARG A 302 -2.32 3.37 -6.00
N PRO A 303 -3.41 3.94 -6.56
CA PRO A 303 -3.36 5.25 -7.17
C PRO A 303 -3.13 6.34 -6.12
N GLY A 304 -2.47 7.43 -6.49
CA GLY A 304 -2.45 8.64 -5.67
C GLY A 304 -3.84 9.29 -5.66
N LEU A 305 -4.26 9.83 -4.50
CA LEU A 305 -5.58 10.45 -4.34
C LEU A 305 -5.46 11.71 -3.49
N MET A 306 -6.18 12.77 -3.88
CA MET A 306 -6.35 14.01 -3.11
C MET A 306 -7.81 14.18 -2.70
N ALA A 307 -8.03 15.02 -1.68
CA ALA A 307 -9.37 15.25 -1.12
C ALA A 307 -10.35 15.90 -2.11
N ASP A 308 -9.86 16.59 -3.12
CA ASP A 308 -10.68 17.15 -4.21
C ASP A 308 -11.05 16.15 -5.32
N GLY A 309 -10.64 14.88 -5.16
CA GLY A 309 -10.84 13.82 -6.15
C GLY A 309 -9.78 13.78 -7.26
N THR A 310 -8.77 14.66 -7.21
CA THR A 310 -7.61 14.55 -8.09
C THR A 310 -6.90 13.22 -7.82
N THR A 311 -6.60 12.49 -8.90
CA THR A 311 -5.92 11.20 -8.82
C THR A 311 -4.62 11.20 -9.63
N ALA A 312 -3.68 10.34 -9.24
CA ALA A 312 -2.52 10.02 -10.06
C ALA A 312 -2.42 8.51 -10.24
N VAL A 313 -2.02 8.06 -11.43
CA VAL A 313 -1.94 6.63 -11.73
C VAL A 313 -0.77 6.34 -12.65
N LEU A 314 -0.09 5.22 -12.37
CA LEU A 314 0.89 4.63 -13.27
C LEU A 314 0.14 3.86 -14.37
N ALA A 315 0.47 4.16 -15.62
CA ALA A 315 -0.15 3.57 -16.80
C ALA A 315 0.90 3.27 -17.88
N GLY A 316 0.63 2.32 -18.75
CA GLY A 316 1.41 2.12 -19.96
C GLY A 316 0.75 2.80 -21.16
N CYS A 317 1.51 3.60 -21.90
CA CYS A 317 1.08 4.23 -23.14
C CYS A 317 2.03 3.83 -24.26
N ALA A 318 1.53 3.12 -25.28
CA ALA A 318 2.35 2.62 -26.39
C ALA A 318 3.65 1.91 -25.94
N HIS A 319 3.57 1.12 -24.86
CA HIS A 319 4.68 0.40 -24.20
C HIS A 319 5.62 1.28 -23.32
N ILE A 320 5.33 2.55 -23.15
CA ILE A 320 6.08 3.44 -22.27
C ILE A 320 5.32 3.58 -20.96
N PRO A 321 5.89 3.15 -19.81
CA PRO A 321 5.35 3.47 -18.50
C PRO A 321 5.33 4.98 -18.28
N ALA A 322 4.21 5.50 -17.79
CA ALA A 322 4.02 6.91 -17.53
C ALA A 322 3.05 7.12 -16.37
N ILE A 323 3.23 8.21 -15.64
CA ILE A 323 2.32 8.62 -14.58
C ILE A 323 1.51 9.81 -15.05
N PHE A 324 0.22 9.67 -14.90
CA PHE A 324 -0.76 10.70 -15.26
C PHE A 324 -1.43 11.24 -13.99
N ARG A 325 -1.65 12.55 -13.97
CA ARG A 325 -2.52 13.22 -13.01
C ARG A 325 -3.86 13.52 -13.67
N LEU A 326 -4.93 13.11 -13.04
CA LEU A 326 -6.30 13.38 -13.46
C LEU A 326 -6.93 14.36 -12.50
N THR A 327 -7.35 15.49 -13.01
CA THR A 327 -8.27 16.41 -12.36
C THR A 327 -9.66 16.22 -12.96
N HIS A 328 -10.69 16.87 -12.42
CA HIS A 328 -12.08 16.78 -12.92
C HIS A 328 -12.23 17.05 -14.45
N GLN A 329 -11.27 17.73 -15.06
CA GLN A 329 -11.37 18.19 -16.44
C GLN A 329 -10.15 17.86 -17.31
N ARG A 330 -9.08 17.28 -16.74
CA ARG A 330 -7.81 17.19 -17.45
C ARG A 330 -7.02 15.95 -17.07
N LEU A 331 -6.41 15.35 -18.09
CA LEU A 331 -5.45 14.27 -17.98
C LEU A 331 -4.07 14.81 -18.37
N ASP A 332 -3.19 14.96 -17.40
CA ASP A 332 -1.85 15.51 -17.58
C ASP A 332 -0.79 14.44 -17.41
N LEU A 333 0.10 14.32 -18.40
CA LEU A 333 1.34 13.56 -18.26
C LEU A 333 2.25 14.29 -17.26
N ARG A 334 2.70 13.57 -16.24
CA ARG A 334 3.58 14.14 -15.20
C ARG A 334 5.02 13.65 -15.34
N ILE A 335 5.20 12.37 -15.60
CA ILE A 335 6.50 11.73 -15.70
C ILE A 335 6.38 10.49 -16.58
N GLN A 336 7.46 10.12 -17.26
CA GLN A 336 7.51 8.90 -18.08
C GLN A 336 8.89 8.25 -18.04
N ARG A 337 8.94 6.97 -18.37
CA ARG A 337 10.19 6.26 -18.63
C ARG A 337 11.00 6.97 -19.73
N GLY A 338 12.33 7.03 -19.54
CA GLY A 338 13.25 7.73 -20.45
C GLY A 338 13.33 9.23 -20.20
N GLN A 339 12.60 9.78 -19.22
CA GLN A 339 12.75 11.17 -18.81
C GLN A 339 14.04 11.33 -18.01
N LEU A 340 14.77 12.42 -18.30
CA LEU A 340 15.98 12.74 -17.54
C LEU A 340 15.67 13.14 -16.11
N THR A 341 16.41 12.58 -15.18
CA THR A 341 16.42 13.00 -13.79
C THR A 341 17.16 14.34 -13.63
N PRO A 342 17.04 15.03 -12.50
CA PRO A 342 17.82 16.23 -12.21
C PRO A 342 19.35 16.03 -12.29
N PHE A 343 19.83 14.79 -12.20
CA PHE A 343 21.25 14.44 -12.22
C PHE A 343 21.75 13.93 -13.59
N GLY A 344 20.86 13.92 -14.59
CA GLY A 344 21.22 13.58 -15.96
C GLY A 344 21.17 12.09 -16.30
N THR A 345 20.74 11.23 -15.36
CA THR A 345 20.38 9.83 -15.65
C THR A 345 18.95 9.76 -16.19
N GLU A 346 18.57 8.67 -16.86
CA GLU A 346 17.21 8.48 -17.35
C GLU A 346 16.43 7.56 -16.39
N LEU A 347 15.14 7.80 -16.25
CA LEU A 347 14.24 6.89 -15.51
C LEU A 347 14.02 5.60 -16.29
N GLU A 348 14.31 4.45 -15.69
CA GLU A 348 14.12 3.14 -16.30
C GLU A 348 12.82 2.47 -15.85
N SER A 349 12.46 2.57 -14.57
CA SER A 349 11.19 2.09 -14.04
C SER A 349 10.49 3.15 -13.20
N LEU A 350 9.17 3.00 -13.01
CA LEU A 350 8.34 3.89 -12.21
C LEU A 350 7.49 3.04 -11.26
N GLY A 351 7.45 3.43 -9.99
CA GLY A 351 6.50 2.92 -9.01
C GLY A 351 5.17 3.67 -9.04
N ASP A 352 4.22 3.21 -8.22
CA ASP A 352 2.93 3.87 -8.09
C ASP A 352 3.09 5.24 -7.41
N PRO A 353 2.37 6.26 -7.88
CA PRO A 353 2.48 7.61 -7.35
C PRO A 353 1.71 7.78 -6.04
N VAL A 354 2.26 8.57 -5.12
CA VAL A 354 1.57 9.03 -3.92
C VAL A 354 1.40 10.55 -3.98
N LEU A 355 0.17 11.04 -3.79
CA LEU A 355 -0.14 12.48 -3.79
C LEU A 355 -0.27 13.02 -2.39
N THR A 356 0.29 14.21 -2.16
CA THR A 356 0.06 14.99 -0.94
C THR A 356 -1.13 15.94 -1.08
N ALA A 357 -1.60 16.52 0.01
CA ALA A 357 -2.65 17.53 -0.02
C ALA A 357 -2.24 18.80 -0.79
N SER A 358 -0.96 19.15 -0.84
CA SER A 358 -0.44 20.27 -1.63
C SER A 358 -0.38 19.97 -3.13
N GLY A 359 -0.59 18.71 -3.53
CA GLY A 359 -0.49 18.27 -4.92
C GLY A 359 0.93 17.89 -5.35
N ALA A 360 1.89 17.83 -4.44
CA ALA A 360 3.19 17.21 -4.72
C ALA A 360 3.01 15.69 -4.91
N MET A 361 3.81 15.12 -5.79
CA MET A 361 3.76 13.70 -6.14
C MET A 361 5.08 13.02 -5.78
N PHE A 362 5.01 12.00 -4.95
CA PHE A 362 6.14 11.17 -4.59
C PHE A 362 6.14 9.89 -5.42
N ILE A 363 7.31 9.46 -5.89
CA ILE A 363 7.47 8.32 -6.79
C ILE A 363 8.76 7.60 -6.45
N GLY A 364 8.68 6.31 -6.12
CA GLY A 364 9.86 5.43 -6.18
C GLY A 364 10.15 5.09 -7.64
N ALA A 365 11.38 5.20 -8.06
CA ALA A 365 11.78 4.89 -9.44
C ALA A 365 13.22 4.37 -9.49
N THR A 366 13.53 3.60 -10.54
CA THR A 366 14.90 3.16 -10.84
C THR A 366 15.44 4.00 -12.00
N ASP A 367 16.68 4.44 -11.92
CA ASP A 367 17.38 5.12 -13.02
C ASP A 367 18.23 4.14 -13.85
N THR A 368 18.84 4.64 -14.92
CA THR A 368 19.70 3.83 -15.81
C THR A 368 20.97 3.30 -15.16
N ASP A 369 21.34 3.79 -13.99
CA ASP A 369 22.46 3.29 -13.19
C ASP A 369 22.01 2.17 -12.21
N ASP A 370 20.76 1.70 -12.35
CA ASP A 370 20.14 0.64 -11.53
C ASP A 370 20.01 1.03 -10.04
N HIS A 371 19.89 2.34 -9.78
CA HIS A 371 19.63 2.84 -8.43
C HIS A 371 18.14 3.10 -8.22
N GLU A 372 17.57 2.47 -7.22
CA GLU A 372 16.23 2.80 -6.74
C GLU A 372 16.29 4.08 -5.90
N LYS A 373 15.50 5.08 -6.28
CA LYS A 373 15.47 6.41 -5.68
C LYS A 373 14.07 6.90 -5.45
N LEU A 374 13.92 7.81 -4.49
CA LEU A 374 12.70 8.53 -4.23
C LEU A 374 12.75 9.90 -4.91
N TYR A 375 11.76 10.17 -5.74
CA TYR A 375 11.60 11.45 -6.43
C TYR A 375 10.35 12.17 -5.98
N VAL A 376 10.42 13.49 -5.98
CA VAL A 376 9.28 14.38 -5.74
C VAL A 376 9.07 15.30 -6.93
N LEU A 377 7.87 15.30 -7.45
CA LEU A 377 7.41 16.24 -8.44
C LEU A 377 6.50 17.26 -7.76
N SER A 378 6.93 18.52 -7.73
CA SER A 378 6.12 19.60 -7.15
C SER A 378 4.88 19.89 -7.99
N PRO A 379 3.86 20.59 -7.45
CA PRO A 379 2.71 21.04 -8.23
C PRO A 379 3.10 21.86 -9.47
N ASP A 380 4.22 22.59 -9.41
CA ASP A 380 4.74 23.46 -10.47
C ASP A 380 5.71 22.73 -11.43
N ASP A 381 5.71 21.41 -11.45
CA ASP A 381 6.53 20.56 -12.30
C ASP A 381 8.05 20.58 -11.99
N ALA A 382 8.47 21.14 -10.86
CA ALA A 382 9.84 21.00 -10.42
C ALA A 382 10.11 19.57 -9.92
N PHE A 383 11.17 18.96 -10.42
CA PHE A 383 11.52 17.56 -10.18
C PHE A 383 12.74 17.48 -9.27
N PHE A 384 12.61 16.81 -8.13
CA PHE A 384 13.64 16.70 -7.11
C PHE A 384 13.88 15.22 -6.78
N GLU A 385 15.10 14.90 -6.41
CA GLU A 385 15.44 13.63 -5.77
C GLU A 385 15.46 13.82 -4.26
N VAL A 386 14.81 12.89 -3.53
CA VAL A 386 14.84 12.87 -2.07
C VAL A 386 15.89 11.86 -1.65
N GLY A 387 16.91 12.32 -0.93
CA GLY A 387 17.80 11.39 -0.27
C GLY A 387 19.27 11.39 -0.72
N GLU A 388 19.65 12.12 -1.75
CA GLU A 388 21.06 12.40 -2.07
C GLU A 388 21.53 13.79 -1.67
N SER A 389 20.92 14.43 -0.65
CA SER A 389 21.66 15.55 -0.07
C SER A 389 22.90 15.00 0.63
N GLU A 390 24.05 15.65 0.42
CA GLU A 390 25.33 15.33 1.14
C GLU A 390 25.14 15.19 2.66
N LEU A 391 24.04 15.67 3.21
CA LEU A 391 23.71 15.63 4.61
C LEU A 391 23.31 14.22 5.07
N ILE A 392 22.56 13.45 4.26
CA ILE A 392 22.20 12.05 4.56
C ILE A 392 23.46 11.19 4.52
N TYR A 393 24.33 11.45 3.58
CA TYR A 393 25.65 10.81 3.47
C TYR A 393 26.52 11.01 4.71
N ARG A 394 26.45 12.15 5.38
CA ARG A 394 27.29 12.47 6.55
C ARG A 394 26.75 11.97 7.87
N ILE A 395 25.46 11.85 8.04
CA ILE A 395 24.85 11.48 9.33
C ILE A 395 24.66 9.96 9.48
N ALA A 396 24.47 9.24 8.38
CA ALA A 396 24.30 7.79 8.40
C ALA A 396 25.60 6.99 8.34
N MET A 397 26.76 7.63 8.13
CA MET A 397 27.92 6.95 7.59
C MET A 397 29.20 7.04 8.38
N GLY A 398 29.42 6.04 9.18
CA GLY A 398 30.73 5.41 9.25
C GLY A 398 31.05 4.41 8.11
N ALA A 399 30.18 4.14 7.14
CA ALA A 399 30.46 3.19 6.06
C ALA A 399 29.56 3.37 4.82
N GLN A 400 30.21 3.43 3.67
CA GLN A 400 29.61 3.48 2.32
C GLN A 400 28.65 2.30 2.07
N LYS A 401 27.34 2.54 2.07
CA LYS A 401 26.38 1.62 1.44
C LYS A 401 25.21 2.44 0.89
N HIS A 402 24.88 2.21 -0.37
CA HIS A 402 23.69 2.71 -1.02
C HIS A 402 22.46 2.13 -0.30
N HIS A 403 21.49 2.97 0.03
CA HIS A 403 20.22 2.51 0.57
C HIS A 403 19.30 2.20 -0.60
N THR A 404 18.86 0.96 -0.70
CA THR A 404 17.83 0.53 -1.66
C THR A 404 16.47 0.83 -1.07
N ILE A 405 15.65 1.58 -1.80
CA ILE A 405 14.24 1.78 -1.47
C ILE A 405 13.45 0.66 -2.13
N PHE A 406 12.71 -0.13 -1.35
CA PHE A 406 11.82 -1.12 -1.94
C PHE A 406 10.60 -0.43 -2.54
N THR A 407 10.55 -0.34 -3.87
CA THR A 407 9.42 0.22 -4.60
C THR A 407 8.11 -0.46 -4.19
N GLY A 408 7.06 0.33 -3.98
CA GLY A 408 5.75 -0.16 -3.52
C GLY A 408 5.56 -0.16 -2.00
N THR A 409 6.58 0.19 -1.22
CA THR A 409 6.47 0.34 0.25
C THR A 409 6.40 1.80 0.70
N LEU A 410 6.51 2.74 -0.24
CA LEU A 410 6.46 4.17 0.05
C LEU A 410 5.06 4.57 0.50
N THR A 411 5.01 5.28 1.60
CA THR A 411 3.80 5.96 2.10
C THR A 411 4.13 7.42 2.38
N VAL A 412 3.16 8.30 2.15
CA VAL A 412 3.31 9.75 2.35
C VAL A 412 2.04 10.27 2.98
N ASN A 413 2.15 11.17 3.97
CA ASN A 413 1.00 11.84 4.55
C ASN A 413 0.66 13.13 3.77
N GLN A 414 -0.40 13.81 4.20
CA GLN A 414 -0.86 15.05 3.56
C GLN A 414 0.12 16.23 3.66
N HIS A 415 1.07 16.18 4.58
CA HIS A 415 2.09 17.22 4.79
C HIS A 415 3.35 16.99 3.97
N GLY A 416 3.51 15.79 3.40
CA GLY A 416 4.67 15.39 2.63
C GLY A 416 5.72 14.62 3.43
N ASP A 417 5.41 14.27 4.69
CA ASP A 417 6.25 13.34 5.45
C ASP A 417 6.09 11.93 4.87
N PHE A 418 7.18 11.19 4.77
CA PHE A 418 7.19 9.90 4.10
C PHE A 418 7.87 8.80 4.93
N ALA A 419 7.50 7.55 4.65
CA ALA A 419 8.18 6.37 5.15
C ALA A 419 8.26 5.27 4.09
N TYR A 420 9.24 4.39 4.22
CA TYR A 420 9.46 3.28 3.30
C TYR A 420 10.26 2.15 3.96
N LEU A 421 10.20 0.96 3.37
CA LEU A 421 11.18 -0.09 3.63
C LEU A 421 12.42 0.13 2.75
N GLY A 422 13.59 -0.03 3.33
CA GLY A 422 14.85 0.09 2.61
C GLY A 422 15.85 -0.97 3.03
N GLY A 423 16.84 -1.22 2.17
CA GLY A 423 18.04 -1.99 2.49
C GLY A 423 18.99 -1.19 3.35
N ARG A 424 19.77 -1.85 4.22
CA ARG A 424 20.75 -1.22 5.11
C ARG A 424 22.18 -1.52 4.68
#